data_82d9cb3f4d4989771fef482b2d4c717f
#
_entry.id   82d9cb3f4d4989771fef482b2d4c717f
#
_cell.length_a   1.000
_cell.length_b   1.000
_cell.length_c   1.000
_cell.angle_alpha   90.00
_cell.angle_beta   90.00
_cell.angle_gamma   90.00
#
_symmetry.space_group_name_H-M   'P 1'
#
loop_
_entity.id
_entity.type
_entity.pdbx_description
1 polymer ?
#
loop_
_entity_poly.entity_id
_entity_poly.type
_entity_poly.pdbx_seq_one_letter_code
_entity_poly.pdbx_strand_id
1 'polypeptide(L)'
;EMLQNLKKEVQEKGAKVKVGVVLFNKEAHTDGFMDLETQYEAIEAAICQEIKSGTNLHAGILAGKSMLDQDTGVADERKTLVVVSDGITYMFNENPTAVAWGFMADSPKHFAGPDNWKSKYGNNQAPTDWNAWLTGIGARLSEQKDTHDYPYGTEPDASLITPVEKAGNYVNSIDKALYLSYEAYAQAASEGYHCYAMPIGSSAGESYPWGPSFVKYLADGKTVSFEDIKNDILYAVDRDSTVEDYMGWVKDDYNFDLKSIDRLTVGGRELSKWKDGNTVYFGNEDVNAAQYRFKVEYDPSDKEGGEHFIWTMNEAVKNNEPVQLTYTVKL
;
A
#
# COMPACT_ATOMS: atom_id res chain seq x y z
N GLU A 1 8.94 16.74 -9.27
CA GLU A 1 9.88 16.98 -8.16
C GLU A 1 10.24 15.68 -7.44
N MET A 2 9.26 14.90 -6.88
CA MET A 2 9.54 13.62 -6.21
C MET A 2 10.33 12.64 -7.07
N LEU A 3 9.86 12.35 -8.29
CA LEU A 3 10.52 11.41 -9.20
C LEU A 3 11.91 11.90 -9.63
N GLN A 4 12.13 13.22 -9.72
CA GLN A 4 13.46 13.77 -9.98
C GLN A 4 14.42 13.51 -8.83
N ASN A 5 13.95 13.69 -7.60
CA ASN A 5 14.74 13.41 -6.41
C ASN A 5 15.03 11.91 -6.28
N LEU A 6 14.02 11.08 -6.50
CA LEU A 6 14.19 9.62 -6.52
C LEU A 6 15.19 9.19 -7.61
N LYS A 7 15.08 9.71 -8.84
CA LYS A 7 16.03 9.42 -9.92
C LYS A 7 17.48 9.75 -9.53
N LYS A 8 17.70 10.93 -8.94
CA LYS A 8 19.02 11.35 -8.50
C LYS A 8 19.61 10.39 -7.47
N GLU A 9 18.84 10.04 -6.44
CA GLU A 9 19.30 9.14 -5.40
C GLU A 9 19.52 7.71 -5.92
N VAL A 10 18.68 7.23 -6.83
CA VAL A 10 18.85 5.93 -7.52
C VAL A 10 20.18 5.90 -8.25
N GLN A 11 20.53 6.95 -8.99
CA GLN A 11 21.81 7.07 -9.68
C GLN A 11 23.00 7.10 -8.72
N GLU A 12 22.90 7.86 -7.63
CA GLU A 12 23.97 7.98 -6.62
C GLU A 12 24.21 6.64 -5.89
N LYS A 13 23.17 5.85 -5.70
CA LYS A 13 23.26 4.57 -4.96
C LYS A 13 23.40 3.33 -5.85
N GLY A 14 23.33 3.49 -7.17
CA GLY A 14 23.38 2.37 -8.12
C GLY A 14 22.17 1.43 -8.03
N ALA A 15 21.06 1.88 -7.44
CA ALA A 15 19.82 1.12 -7.37
C ALA A 15 19.11 1.10 -8.74
N LYS A 16 18.15 0.18 -8.90
CA LYS A 16 17.28 0.13 -10.09
C LYS A 16 15.82 0.23 -9.65
N VAL A 17 15.12 1.21 -10.20
CA VAL A 17 13.69 1.44 -9.90
C VAL A 17 12.91 1.46 -11.20
N LYS A 18 11.85 0.68 -11.28
CA LYS A 18 10.85 0.72 -12.35
C LYS A 18 9.61 1.46 -11.86
N VAL A 19 9.05 2.32 -12.68
CA VAL A 19 7.84 3.08 -12.39
C VAL A 19 6.77 2.71 -13.41
N GLY A 20 5.62 2.26 -12.93
CA GLY A 20 4.41 2.11 -13.71
C GLY A 20 3.47 3.27 -13.44
N VAL A 21 2.93 3.89 -14.48
CA VAL A 21 1.93 4.94 -14.39
C VAL A 21 0.58 4.37 -14.80
N VAL A 22 -0.41 4.49 -13.94
CA VAL A 22 -1.80 4.16 -14.24
C VAL A 22 -2.63 5.42 -14.15
N LEU A 23 -3.15 5.85 -15.27
CA LEU A 23 -4.15 6.91 -15.33
C LEU A 23 -5.55 6.29 -15.39
N PHE A 24 -6.48 6.82 -14.63
CA PHE A 24 -7.84 6.29 -14.65
C PHE A 24 -8.90 7.41 -14.73
N ASN A 25 -9.88 7.19 -15.58
CA ASN A 25 -11.12 7.92 -15.65
C ASN A 25 -12.26 6.91 -15.47
N LYS A 26 -13.08 6.60 -16.48
CA LYS A 26 -13.98 5.42 -16.47
C LYS A 26 -13.21 4.12 -16.63
N GLU A 27 -12.08 4.13 -17.35
CA GLU A 27 -11.18 3.00 -17.61
C GLU A 27 -9.80 3.30 -17.05
N ALA A 28 -8.99 2.29 -16.85
CA ALA A 28 -7.59 2.44 -16.49
C ALA A 28 -6.70 2.33 -17.73
N HIS A 29 -5.69 3.18 -17.82
CA HIS A 29 -4.73 3.24 -18.91
C HIS A 29 -3.32 3.17 -18.36
N THR A 30 -2.47 2.32 -18.94
CA THR A 30 -1.07 2.19 -18.58
C THR A 30 -0.22 1.78 -19.78
N ASP A 31 1.01 2.26 -19.82
CA ASP A 31 2.02 1.89 -20.80
C ASP A 31 3.01 0.83 -20.27
N GLY A 32 2.72 0.26 -19.09
CA GLY A 32 3.59 -0.71 -18.43
C GLY A 32 4.66 -0.05 -17.55
N PHE A 33 5.63 -0.86 -17.10
CA PHE A 33 6.76 -0.38 -16.33
C PHE A 33 7.82 0.27 -17.18
N MET A 34 8.35 1.38 -16.70
CA MET A 34 9.44 2.15 -17.31
C MET A 34 10.60 2.26 -16.31
N ASP A 35 11.82 2.12 -16.80
CA ASP A 35 13.02 2.33 -15.98
C ASP A 35 13.20 3.81 -15.64
N LEU A 36 13.27 4.11 -14.35
CA LEU A 36 13.29 5.49 -13.84
C LEU A 36 14.51 6.27 -14.32
N GLU A 37 15.66 5.63 -14.50
CA GLU A 37 16.88 6.29 -14.91
C GLU A 37 16.87 6.66 -16.40
N THR A 38 16.52 5.67 -17.23
CA THR A 38 16.65 5.78 -18.69
C THR A 38 15.40 6.27 -19.41
N GLN A 39 14.20 6.13 -18.77
CA GLN A 39 12.91 6.50 -19.35
C GLN A 39 12.16 7.59 -18.57
N TYR A 40 12.89 8.40 -17.82
CA TYR A 40 12.30 9.45 -16.98
C TYR A 40 11.34 10.38 -17.73
N GLU A 41 11.72 10.84 -18.93
CA GLU A 41 10.89 11.74 -19.73
C GLU A 41 9.57 11.08 -20.19
N ALA A 42 9.60 9.78 -20.47
CA ALA A 42 8.39 9.02 -20.80
C ALA A 42 7.46 8.87 -19.59
N ILE A 43 8.03 8.64 -18.40
CA ILE A 43 7.28 8.60 -17.14
C ILE A 43 6.61 9.96 -16.88
N GLU A 44 7.35 11.05 -17.01
CA GLU A 44 6.81 12.39 -16.81
C GLU A 44 5.70 12.71 -17.83
N ALA A 45 5.88 12.36 -19.08
CA ALA A 45 4.87 12.51 -20.12
C ALA A 45 3.61 11.69 -19.82
N ALA A 46 3.76 10.45 -19.34
CA ALA A 46 2.64 9.60 -18.95
C ALA A 46 1.82 10.22 -17.79
N ILE A 47 2.49 10.75 -16.77
CA ILE A 47 1.82 11.41 -15.63
C ILE A 47 1.07 12.68 -16.05
N CYS A 48 1.61 13.41 -17.02
CA CYS A 48 1.05 14.67 -17.50
C CYS A 48 -0.03 14.53 -18.57
N GLN A 49 -0.40 13.29 -18.93
CA GLN A 49 -1.49 13.08 -19.88
C GLN A 49 -2.83 13.59 -19.34
N GLU A 50 -3.53 14.36 -20.17
CA GLU A 50 -4.87 14.83 -19.85
C GLU A 50 -5.88 13.72 -20.15
N ILE A 51 -6.58 13.27 -19.11
CA ILE A 51 -7.72 12.34 -19.21
C ILE A 51 -9.02 13.04 -18.86
N LYS A 52 -10.11 12.70 -19.57
CA LYS A 52 -11.39 13.39 -19.42
C LYS A 52 -12.47 12.41 -18.95
N SER A 53 -13.36 12.96 -18.14
CA SER A 53 -14.64 12.40 -17.68
C SER A 53 -14.65 10.99 -17.10
N GLY A 54 -15.37 10.86 -16.01
CA GLY A 54 -15.58 9.64 -15.26
C GLY A 54 -14.56 9.43 -14.15
N THR A 55 -14.94 8.63 -13.17
CA THR A 55 -14.02 8.22 -12.09
C THR A 55 -14.31 6.78 -11.69
N ASN A 56 -13.34 5.93 -11.94
CA ASN A 56 -13.32 4.52 -11.61
C ASN A 56 -12.02 4.17 -10.88
N LEU A 57 -11.97 4.53 -9.61
CA LEU A 57 -10.82 4.29 -8.75
C LEU A 57 -10.51 2.79 -8.63
N HIS A 58 -11.56 1.96 -8.59
CA HIS A 58 -11.41 0.51 -8.54
C HIS A 58 -10.61 -0.03 -9.73
N ALA A 59 -10.95 0.37 -10.96
CA ALA A 59 -10.19 -0.03 -12.16
C ALA A 59 -8.72 0.44 -12.10
N GLY A 60 -8.48 1.65 -11.59
CA GLY A 60 -7.12 2.16 -11.40
C GLY A 60 -6.30 1.29 -10.44
N ILE A 61 -6.87 0.89 -9.31
CA ILE A 61 -6.21 0.02 -8.32
C ILE A 61 -5.98 -1.37 -8.90
N LEU A 62 -6.98 -1.96 -9.58
CA LEU A 62 -6.85 -3.28 -10.23
C LEU A 62 -5.73 -3.28 -11.27
N ALA A 63 -5.66 -2.26 -12.11
CA ALA A 63 -4.62 -2.16 -13.13
C ALA A 63 -3.22 -2.01 -12.50
N GLY A 64 -3.07 -1.17 -11.48
CA GLY A 64 -1.82 -1.03 -10.74
C GLY A 64 -1.38 -2.33 -10.07
N LYS A 65 -2.31 -3.01 -9.40
CA LYS A 65 -2.05 -4.33 -8.80
C LYS A 65 -1.65 -5.35 -9.86
N SER A 66 -2.41 -5.45 -10.95
CA SER A 66 -2.11 -6.39 -12.05
C SER A 66 -0.71 -6.18 -12.65
N MET A 67 -0.26 -4.93 -12.78
CA MET A 67 1.11 -4.64 -13.21
C MET A 67 2.14 -5.17 -12.22
N LEU A 68 1.93 -4.98 -10.91
CA LEU A 68 2.81 -5.48 -9.86
C LEU A 68 2.83 -7.01 -9.84
N ASP A 69 1.68 -7.67 -9.97
CA ASP A 69 1.56 -9.13 -10.02
C ASP A 69 2.36 -9.74 -11.19
N GLN A 70 2.37 -9.07 -12.34
CA GLN A 70 3.07 -9.53 -13.54
C GLN A 70 4.59 -9.34 -13.45
N ASP A 71 5.08 -8.49 -12.58
CA ASP A 71 6.52 -8.30 -12.37
C ASP A 71 7.09 -9.35 -11.42
N THR A 72 7.27 -10.57 -11.92
CA THR A 72 7.80 -11.69 -11.12
C THR A 72 9.30 -11.61 -10.86
N GLY A 73 10.00 -10.63 -11.43
CA GLY A 73 11.42 -10.38 -11.20
C GLY A 73 11.73 -9.54 -9.97
N VAL A 74 10.71 -9.06 -9.27
CA VAL A 74 10.81 -8.25 -8.05
C VAL A 74 10.02 -8.93 -6.94
N ALA A 75 10.62 -9.06 -5.76
CA ALA A 75 9.96 -9.62 -4.59
C ALA A 75 8.77 -8.73 -4.15
N ASP A 76 7.72 -9.34 -3.61
CA ASP A 76 6.48 -8.63 -3.30
C ASP A 76 6.69 -7.52 -2.27
N GLU A 77 7.59 -7.72 -1.33
CA GLU A 77 7.99 -6.74 -0.31
C GLU A 77 8.73 -5.51 -0.88
N ARG A 78 9.11 -5.55 -2.16
CA ARG A 78 9.72 -4.41 -2.87
C ARG A 78 8.78 -3.75 -3.86
N LYS A 79 7.56 -4.19 -3.93
CA LYS A 79 6.54 -3.62 -4.79
C LYS A 79 5.74 -2.56 -4.05
N THR A 80 5.56 -1.42 -4.68
CA THR A 80 4.87 -0.27 -4.09
C THR A 80 3.71 0.16 -4.97
N LEU A 81 2.51 0.24 -4.38
CA LEU A 81 1.30 0.78 -4.98
C LEU A 81 0.99 2.14 -4.37
N VAL A 82 0.99 3.19 -5.18
CA VAL A 82 0.64 4.55 -4.73
C VAL A 82 -0.63 5.01 -5.41
N VAL A 83 -1.68 5.21 -4.64
CA VAL A 83 -2.96 5.76 -5.10
C VAL A 83 -2.99 7.26 -4.84
N VAL A 84 -3.16 8.06 -5.90
CA VAL A 84 -3.29 9.52 -5.83
C VAL A 84 -4.64 9.91 -6.41
N SER A 85 -5.57 10.38 -5.58
CA SER A 85 -6.95 10.65 -6.00
C SER A 85 -7.63 11.66 -5.07
N ASP A 86 -8.67 12.33 -5.56
CA ASP A 86 -9.63 13.05 -4.70
C ASP A 86 -10.67 12.12 -4.06
N GLY A 87 -10.65 10.84 -4.41
CA GLY A 87 -11.50 9.79 -3.84
C GLY A 87 -12.95 9.81 -4.29
N ILE A 88 -13.32 10.73 -5.17
CA ILE A 88 -14.69 10.83 -5.67
C ILE A 88 -14.86 9.83 -6.81
N THR A 89 -15.49 8.68 -6.52
CA THR A 89 -15.66 7.58 -7.46
C THR A 89 -17.09 7.08 -7.46
N TYR A 90 -17.57 6.55 -8.59
CA TYR A 90 -18.93 6.03 -8.74
C TYR A 90 -19.05 4.88 -9.74
N MET A 91 -17.95 4.56 -10.42
CA MET A 91 -17.86 3.39 -11.30
C MET A 91 -16.89 2.37 -10.69
N PHE A 92 -17.00 1.13 -11.11
CA PHE A 92 -16.18 0.02 -10.66
C PHE A 92 -15.96 -1.00 -11.78
N ASN A 93 -15.10 -2.00 -11.55
CA ASN A 93 -14.62 -3.02 -12.49
C ASN A 93 -13.76 -2.46 -13.64
N GLU A 94 -12.94 -3.33 -14.23
CA GLU A 94 -12.12 -3.03 -15.42
C GLU A 94 -13.00 -2.65 -16.61
N ASN A 95 -14.10 -3.41 -16.83
CA ASN A 95 -15.16 -2.97 -17.69
C ASN A 95 -16.06 -2.02 -16.91
N PRO A 96 -16.08 -0.72 -17.24
CA PRO A 96 -16.77 0.28 -16.42
C PRO A 96 -18.21 -0.08 -16.15
N THR A 97 -18.55 -0.20 -14.89
CA THR A 97 -19.86 -0.63 -14.42
C THR A 97 -20.41 0.36 -13.40
N ALA A 98 -21.70 0.50 -13.32
CA ALA A 98 -22.40 1.31 -12.33
C ALA A 98 -23.68 0.62 -11.86
N VAL A 99 -24.13 0.96 -10.66
CA VAL A 99 -25.48 0.57 -10.19
C VAL A 99 -26.51 1.49 -10.86
N ALA A 100 -27.54 0.90 -11.45
CA ALA A 100 -28.55 1.62 -12.22
C ALA A 100 -29.13 2.84 -11.48
N TRP A 101 -29.52 2.66 -10.23
CA TRP A 101 -30.08 3.75 -9.44
C TRP A 101 -29.08 4.88 -9.19
N GLY A 102 -27.85 4.54 -8.79
CA GLY A 102 -26.79 5.51 -8.51
C GLY A 102 -26.40 6.34 -9.71
N PHE A 103 -26.47 5.75 -10.90
CA PHE A 103 -26.19 6.46 -12.15
C PHE A 103 -27.37 7.30 -12.65
N MET A 104 -28.59 6.82 -12.50
CA MET A 104 -29.79 7.49 -12.97
C MET A 104 -30.31 8.60 -12.06
N ALA A 105 -29.82 8.70 -10.84
CA ALA A 105 -30.14 9.84 -9.99
C ALA A 105 -29.65 11.13 -10.65
N ASP A 106 -30.39 12.24 -10.48
CA ASP A 106 -29.96 13.55 -10.97
C ASP A 106 -28.50 13.83 -10.61
N SER A 107 -27.80 14.47 -11.51
CA SER A 107 -26.36 14.73 -11.41
C SER A 107 -25.84 15.08 -10.01
N PRO A 108 -26.47 15.96 -9.24
CA PRO A 108 -26.08 16.23 -7.86
C PRO A 108 -26.17 15.02 -6.92
N LYS A 109 -27.00 14.05 -7.21
CA LYS A 109 -27.20 12.88 -6.37
C LYS A 109 -26.11 11.82 -6.55
N HIS A 110 -25.50 11.74 -7.71
CA HIS A 110 -24.42 10.80 -7.99
C HIS A 110 -23.25 11.00 -7.05
N PHE A 111 -22.95 12.25 -6.74
CA PHE A 111 -21.78 12.64 -6.00
C PHE A 111 -22.09 13.16 -4.60
N ALA A 112 -23.38 13.08 -4.20
CA ALA A 112 -23.78 13.62 -2.89
C ALA A 112 -23.14 12.91 -1.70
N GLY A 113 -22.60 11.73 -1.90
CA GLY A 113 -21.87 11.00 -0.88
C GLY A 113 -22.42 9.61 -0.63
N PRO A 114 -21.77 8.85 0.23
CA PRO A 114 -22.21 7.52 0.63
C PRO A 114 -23.67 7.51 1.12
N ASP A 115 -24.38 6.45 0.78
CA ASP A 115 -25.81 6.26 1.11
C ASP A 115 -26.77 7.34 0.55
N ASN A 116 -26.35 8.14 -0.42
CA ASN A 116 -27.12 9.26 -0.95
C ASN A 116 -28.45 8.87 -1.60
N TRP A 117 -28.59 7.64 -2.05
CA TRP A 117 -29.80 7.12 -2.68
C TRP A 117 -31.01 7.06 -1.73
N LYS A 118 -30.78 7.05 -0.42
CA LYS A 118 -31.83 7.11 0.61
C LYS A 118 -32.40 8.51 0.82
N SER A 119 -31.70 9.52 0.35
CA SER A 119 -32.08 10.91 0.51
C SER A 119 -32.01 11.64 -0.81
N LYS A 120 -33.03 12.45 -1.12
CA LYS A 120 -33.06 13.25 -2.34
C LYS A 120 -31.83 14.14 -2.52
N TYR A 121 -31.21 14.55 -1.44
CA TYR A 121 -30.07 15.46 -1.45
C TYR A 121 -28.77 14.83 -0.92
N GLY A 122 -28.84 13.58 -0.50
CA GLY A 122 -27.72 12.86 0.06
C GLY A 122 -27.13 13.48 1.32
N ASN A 123 -26.12 12.84 1.84
CA ASN A 123 -25.30 13.39 2.90
C ASN A 123 -23.87 13.50 2.37
N ASN A 124 -23.38 14.72 2.17
CA ASN A 124 -22.02 14.95 1.65
C ASN A 124 -20.91 14.66 2.67
N GLN A 125 -21.28 14.28 3.89
CA GLN A 125 -20.32 13.99 4.93
C GLN A 125 -19.72 12.60 4.78
N ALA A 126 -18.46 12.46 5.20
CA ALA A 126 -17.82 11.17 5.32
C ALA A 126 -18.48 10.35 6.44
N PRO A 127 -18.47 9.00 6.35
CA PRO A 127 -18.76 8.15 7.48
C PRO A 127 -17.86 8.52 8.68
N THR A 128 -18.41 8.46 9.89
CA THR A 128 -17.64 8.69 11.12
C THR A 128 -16.68 7.55 11.43
N ASP A 129 -17.01 6.35 10.96
CA ASP A 129 -16.22 5.13 11.06
C ASP A 129 -16.28 4.40 9.70
N TRP A 130 -15.21 4.54 8.93
CA TRP A 130 -15.09 3.91 7.62
C TRP A 130 -15.07 2.39 7.69
N ASN A 131 -14.43 1.81 8.72
CA ASN A 131 -14.35 0.36 8.86
C ASN A 131 -15.74 -0.25 9.11
N ALA A 132 -16.48 0.31 10.05
CA ALA A 132 -17.84 -0.14 10.33
C ALA A 132 -18.76 0.08 9.13
N TRP A 133 -18.59 1.19 8.40
CA TRP A 133 -19.38 1.51 7.22
C TRP A 133 -19.11 0.52 6.07
N LEU A 134 -17.83 0.26 5.74
CA LEU A 134 -17.44 -0.69 4.69
C LEU A 134 -17.87 -2.12 5.04
N THR A 135 -17.74 -2.53 6.29
CA THR A 135 -18.26 -3.84 6.76
C THR A 135 -19.77 -3.94 6.52
N GLY A 136 -20.52 -2.87 6.80
CA GLY A 136 -21.96 -2.81 6.52
C GLY A 136 -22.30 -2.87 5.03
N ILE A 137 -21.49 -2.24 4.16
CA ILE A 137 -21.64 -2.35 2.70
C ILE A 137 -21.39 -3.79 2.25
N GLY A 138 -20.30 -4.43 2.69
CA GLY A 138 -19.98 -5.82 2.36
C GLY A 138 -21.09 -6.79 2.78
N ALA A 139 -21.67 -6.63 3.96
CA ALA A 139 -22.81 -7.42 4.42
C ALA A 139 -24.02 -7.24 3.50
N ARG A 140 -24.37 -6.01 3.13
CA ARG A 140 -25.48 -5.75 2.19
C ARG A 140 -25.23 -6.34 0.81
N LEU A 141 -24.00 -6.28 0.30
CA LEU A 141 -23.63 -6.87 -0.99
C LEU A 141 -23.74 -8.41 -0.96
N SER A 142 -23.34 -9.05 0.14
CA SER A 142 -23.44 -10.52 0.27
C SER A 142 -24.88 -11.03 0.31
N GLU A 143 -25.83 -10.23 0.77
CA GLU A 143 -27.25 -10.55 0.81
C GLU A 143 -27.98 -10.22 -0.50
N GLN A 144 -27.35 -9.43 -1.38
CA GLN A 144 -27.93 -8.93 -2.60
C GLN A 144 -27.99 -10.03 -3.66
N LYS A 145 -29.19 -10.45 -4.06
CA LYS A 145 -29.41 -11.48 -5.09
C LYS A 145 -29.35 -10.95 -6.51
N ASP A 146 -29.71 -9.68 -6.69
CA ASP A 146 -29.70 -8.99 -7.97
C ASP A 146 -28.95 -7.68 -7.80
N THR A 147 -27.88 -7.50 -8.58
CA THR A 147 -26.98 -6.36 -8.42
C THR A 147 -27.49 -5.10 -9.08
N HIS A 148 -28.40 -5.20 -10.04
CA HIS A 148 -28.82 -4.08 -10.89
C HIS A 148 -27.64 -3.32 -11.55
N ASP A 149 -26.50 -4.01 -11.67
CA ASP A 149 -25.30 -3.47 -12.31
C ASP A 149 -25.46 -3.48 -13.82
N TYR A 150 -24.89 -2.49 -14.50
CA TYR A 150 -24.91 -2.39 -15.95
C TYR A 150 -23.64 -1.73 -16.49
N PRO A 151 -23.19 -2.05 -17.71
CA PRO A 151 -22.06 -1.37 -18.33
C PRO A 151 -22.32 0.12 -18.47
N TYR A 152 -21.34 0.93 -18.14
CA TYR A 152 -21.42 2.38 -18.27
C TYR A 152 -21.65 2.79 -19.74
N GLY A 153 -22.55 3.75 -19.95
CA GLY A 153 -22.92 4.23 -21.28
C GLY A 153 -24.02 3.44 -21.97
N THR A 154 -24.55 2.40 -21.33
CA THR A 154 -25.82 1.77 -21.80
C THR A 154 -27.01 2.46 -21.14
N GLU A 155 -28.14 2.52 -21.85
CA GLU A 155 -29.37 2.97 -21.24
C GLU A 155 -29.83 1.93 -20.21
N PRO A 156 -29.93 2.29 -18.92
CA PRO A 156 -30.39 1.37 -17.92
C PRO A 156 -31.90 1.11 -18.07
N ASP A 157 -32.30 -0.11 -17.74
CA ASP A 157 -33.69 -0.46 -17.69
C ASP A 157 -34.39 0.34 -16.58
N ALA A 158 -35.36 1.19 -16.98
CA ALA A 158 -36.11 2.02 -16.05
C ALA A 158 -36.87 1.19 -14.98
N SER A 159 -37.14 -0.08 -15.23
CA SER A 159 -37.75 -0.99 -14.26
C SER A 159 -36.80 -1.31 -13.08
N LEU A 160 -35.51 -1.18 -13.26
CA LEU A 160 -34.49 -1.42 -12.19
C LEU A 160 -34.47 -0.30 -11.17
N ILE A 161 -34.83 0.92 -11.53
CA ILE A 161 -34.75 2.09 -10.63
C ILE A 161 -35.77 1.97 -9.50
N THR A 162 -37.02 1.64 -9.85
CA THR A 162 -38.12 1.57 -8.89
C THR A 162 -37.97 0.43 -7.86
N PRO A 163 -37.62 -0.79 -8.26
CA PRO A 163 -37.33 -1.86 -7.30
C PRO A 163 -36.16 -1.52 -6.34
N VAL A 164 -35.10 -0.93 -6.84
CA VAL A 164 -33.93 -0.52 -6.03
C VAL A 164 -34.32 0.49 -4.96
N GLU A 165 -35.05 1.54 -5.33
CA GLU A 165 -35.53 2.56 -4.41
C GLU A 165 -36.47 2.00 -3.34
N LYS A 166 -37.35 1.11 -3.72
CA LYS A 166 -38.34 0.47 -2.84
C LYS A 166 -37.70 -0.54 -1.88
N ALA A 167 -36.71 -1.27 -2.31
CA ALA A 167 -36.10 -2.32 -1.52
C ALA A 167 -35.33 -1.78 -0.30
N GLY A 168 -34.84 -0.55 -0.35
CA GLY A 168 -34.16 0.11 0.78
C GLY A 168 -32.80 -0.50 1.16
N ASN A 169 -32.43 -1.63 0.57
CA ASN A 169 -31.25 -2.43 0.94
C ASN A 169 -30.19 -2.46 -0.16
N TYR A 170 -30.46 -1.90 -1.31
CA TYR A 170 -29.48 -1.86 -2.39
C TYR A 170 -28.30 -0.95 -2.03
N VAL A 171 -27.13 -1.43 -2.38
CA VAL A 171 -25.91 -0.62 -2.33
C VAL A 171 -25.86 0.25 -3.58
N ASN A 172 -25.76 1.55 -3.41
CA ASN A 172 -25.69 2.47 -4.55
C ASN A 172 -24.32 2.42 -5.24
N SER A 173 -24.20 3.10 -6.39
CA SER A 173 -22.98 3.05 -7.21
C SER A 173 -21.75 3.59 -6.48
N ILE A 174 -21.89 4.67 -5.72
CA ILE A 174 -20.79 5.27 -4.94
C ILE A 174 -20.34 4.31 -3.83
N ASP A 175 -21.30 3.78 -3.06
CA ASP A 175 -21.02 2.85 -1.97
C ASP A 175 -20.28 1.61 -2.49
N LYS A 176 -20.74 1.05 -3.61
CA LYS A 176 -20.13 -0.12 -4.21
C LYS A 176 -18.76 0.17 -4.79
N ALA A 177 -18.56 1.32 -5.44
CA ALA A 177 -17.28 1.74 -5.97
C ALA A 177 -16.23 1.95 -4.85
N LEU A 178 -16.63 2.58 -3.75
CA LEU A 178 -15.76 2.74 -2.57
C LEU A 178 -15.40 1.40 -1.93
N TYR A 179 -16.40 0.53 -1.73
CA TYR A 179 -16.18 -0.80 -1.15
C TYR A 179 -15.21 -1.63 -2.00
N LEU A 180 -15.45 -1.74 -3.32
CA LEU A 180 -14.59 -2.52 -4.20
C LEU A 180 -13.18 -1.92 -4.34
N SER A 181 -13.06 -0.59 -4.30
CA SER A 181 -11.75 0.07 -4.28
C SER A 181 -10.98 -0.26 -3.00
N TYR A 182 -11.67 -0.29 -1.85
CA TYR A 182 -11.08 -0.71 -0.59
C TYR A 182 -10.63 -2.16 -0.62
N GLU A 183 -11.49 -3.08 -1.08
CA GLU A 183 -11.15 -4.51 -1.18
C GLU A 183 -9.93 -4.75 -2.07
N ALA A 184 -9.86 -4.11 -3.23
CA ALA A 184 -8.72 -4.24 -4.13
C ALA A 184 -7.42 -3.68 -3.52
N TYR A 185 -7.50 -2.55 -2.82
CA TYR A 185 -6.36 -1.96 -2.11
C TYR A 185 -5.90 -2.83 -0.93
N ALA A 186 -6.84 -3.31 -0.12
CA ALA A 186 -6.56 -4.18 1.01
C ALA A 186 -5.96 -5.53 0.55
N GLN A 187 -6.44 -6.05 -0.58
CA GLN A 187 -5.86 -7.25 -1.18
C GLN A 187 -4.40 -7.04 -1.55
N ALA A 188 -4.06 -5.94 -2.25
CA ALA A 188 -2.67 -5.64 -2.59
C ALA A 188 -1.77 -5.55 -1.34
N ALA A 189 -2.26 -4.91 -0.27
CA ALA A 189 -1.54 -4.83 0.99
C ALA A 189 -1.36 -6.21 1.66
N SER A 190 -2.37 -7.08 1.59
CA SER A 190 -2.32 -8.44 2.17
C SER A 190 -1.36 -9.37 1.43
N GLU A 191 -1.06 -9.09 0.17
CA GLU A 191 -0.09 -9.81 -0.65
C GLU A 191 1.37 -9.36 -0.40
N GLY A 192 1.56 -8.39 0.48
CA GLY A 192 2.88 -7.91 0.89
C GLY A 192 3.34 -6.62 0.22
N TYR A 193 2.53 -6.03 -0.65
CA TYR A 193 2.88 -4.78 -1.32
C TYR A 193 2.85 -3.59 -0.35
N HIS A 194 3.77 -2.65 -0.52
CA HIS A 194 3.73 -1.36 0.17
C HIS A 194 2.66 -0.49 -0.47
N CYS A 195 1.54 -0.30 0.23
CA CYS A 195 0.41 0.46 -0.28
C CYS A 195 0.31 1.83 0.38
N TYR A 196 0.23 2.87 -0.46
CA TYR A 196 0.09 4.27 -0.05
C TYR A 196 -1.11 4.90 -0.76
N ALA A 197 -1.80 5.78 -0.05
CA ALA A 197 -2.88 6.56 -0.62
C ALA A 197 -2.72 8.04 -0.25
N MET A 198 -2.80 8.91 -1.25
CA MET A 198 -2.59 10.35 -1.10
C MET A 198 -3.80 11.11 -1.64
N PRO A 199 -4.52 11.82 -0.78
CA PRO A 199 -5.59 12.68 -1.24
C PRO A 199 -5.03 13.89 -1.98
N ILE A 200 -5.56 14.16 -3.17
CA ILE A 200 -5.30 15.42 -3.89
C ILE A 200 -6.47 16.38 -3.69
N GLY A 201 -6.16 17.68 -3.60
CA GLY A 201 -7.18 18.72 -3.55
C GLY A 201 -7.85 18.89 -4.91
N SER A 202 -9.19 18.89 -4.89
CA SER A 202 -10.00 19.27 -6.06
C SER A 202 -11.19 20.11 -5.60
N SER A 203 -11.74 20.91 -6.51
CA SER A 203 -12.98 21.67 -6.24
C SER A 203 -14.15 20.74 -5.93
N ALA A 204 -14.13 19.53 -6.52
CA ALA A 204 -15.09 18.48 -6.18
C ALA A 204 -14.87 17.95 -4.77
N GLY A 205 -13.62 17.73 -4.34
CA GLY A 205 -13.28 17.30 -2.98
C GLY A 205 -13.71 18.29 -1.90
N GLU A 206 -13.71 19.59 -2.19
CA GLU A 206 -14.27 20.60 -1.28
C GLU A 206 -15.78 20.46 -1.12
N SER A 207 -16.48 20.12 -2.19
CA SER A 207 -17.94 19.93 -2.20
C SER A 207 -18.36 18.56 -1.65
N TYR A 208 -17.50 17.57 -1.77
CA TYR A 208 -17.75 16.15 -1.39
C TYR A 208 -16.65 15.63 -0.48
N PRO A 209 -16.57 16.09 0.77
CA PRO A 209 -15.45 15.81 1.69
C PRO A 209 -15.28 14.31 2.02
N TRP A 210 -16.25 13.47 1.71
CA TRP A 210 -16.13 12.03 1.85
C TRP A 210 -15.06 11.42 0.93
N GLY A 211 -14.82 11.99 -0.26
CA GLY A 211 -13.80 11.49 -1.19
C GLY A 211 -12.39 11.56 -0.62
N PRO A 212 -11.86 12.77 -0.30
CA PRO A 212 -10.55 12.89 0.35
C PRO A 212 -10.46 12.14 1.69
N SER A 213 -11.58 12.06 2.44
CA SER A 213 -11.63 11.28 3.68
C SER A 213 -11.46 9.79 3.44
N PHE A 214 -12.01 9.26 2.33
CA PHE A 214 -11.83 7.86 1.95
C PHE A 214 -10.39 7.56 1.59
N VAL A 215 -9.75 8.41 0.77
CA VAL A 215 -8.33 8.22 0.41
C VAL A 215 -7.44 8.27 1.65
N LYS A 216 -7.73 9.19 2.58
CA LYS A 216 -7.03 9.23 3.86
C LYS A 216 -7.24 7.97 4.70
N TYR A 217 -8.43 7.41 4.66
CA TYR A 217 -8.71 6.14 5.34
C TYR A 217 -7.89 4.99 4.73
N LEU A 218 -7.77 4.89 3.39
CA LEU A 218 -6.90 3.91 2.74
C LEU A 218 -5.44 4.02 3.23
N ALA A 219 -4.98 5.22 3.55
CA ALA A 219 -3.67 5.49 4.12
C ALA A 219 -3.58 5.25 5.64
N ASP A 220 -4.52 4.51 6.24
CA ASP A 220 -4.57 4.24 7.68
C ASP A 220 -4.71 5.51 8.54
N GLY A 221 -5.31 6.55 7.97
CA GLY A 221 -5.44 7.87 8.59
C GLY A 221 -4.12 8.67 8.66
N LYS A 222 -3.02 8.12 8.15
CA LYS A 222 -1.72 8.79 8.13
C LYS A 222 -1.66 9.82 7.01
N THR A 223 -0.92 10.89 7.24
CA THR A 223 -0.51 11.79 6.16
C THR A 223 0.79 11.24 5.61
N VAL A 224 0.74 10.69 4.41
CA VAL A 224 1.91 10.16 3.72
C VAL A 224 2.42 11.24 2.77
N SER A 225 3.70 11.54 2.85
CA SER A 225 4.38 12.42 1.91
C SER A 225 5.08 11.61 0.81
N PHE A 226 5.36 12.25 -0.32
CA PHE A 226 6.19 11.63 -1.34
C PHE A 226 7.61 11.33 -0.85
N GLU A 227 8.11 12.07 0.14
CA GLU A 227 9.40 11.83 0.76
C GLU A 227 9.40 10.53 1.57
N ASP A 228 8.31 10.26 2.29
CA ASP A 228 8.16 9.00 3.02
C ASP A 228 8.17 7.80 2.06
N ILE A 229 7.41 7.89 0.95
CA ILE A 229 7.36 6.84 -0.08
C ILE A 229 8.75 6.62 -0.71
N LYS A 230 9.44 7.70 -1.06
CA LYS A 230 10.79 7.65 -1.62
C LYS A 230 11.76 6.93 -0.66
N ASN A 231 11.70 7.28 0.61
CA ASN A 231 12.55 6.69 1.62
C ASN A 231 12.25 5.20 1.81
N ASP A 232 10.99 4.80 1.80
CA ASP A 232 10.61 3.38 1.86
C ASP A 232 11.14 2.58 0.65
N ILE A 233 11.09 3.16 -0.56
CA ILE A 233 11.62 2.52 -1.77
C ILE A 233 13.15 2.33 -1.67
N LEU A 234 13.86 3.33 -1.16
CA LEU A 234 15.33 3.36 -1.20
C LEU A 234 16.01 2.68 -0.01
N TYR A 235 15.36 2.63 1.15
CA TYR A 235 15.99 2.20 2.41
C TYR A 235 15.38 0.94 3.01
N ALA A 236 14.48 0.27 2.31
CA ALA A 236 14.04 -1.06 2.73
C ALA A 236 15.22 -2.04 2.63
N VAL A 237 15.56 -2.67 3.74
CA VAL A 237 16.54 -3.76 3.77
C VAL A 237 15.80 -5.03 3.39
N ASP A 238 16.30 -5.73 2.37
CA ASP A 238 15.65 -6.95 1.88
C ASP A 238 15.71 -8.09 2.89
N ARG A 239 14.75 -8.99 2.76
CA ARG A 239 14.86 -10.34 3.31
C ARG A 239 16.18 -10.97 2.84
N ASP A 240 16.77 -11.77 3.68
CA ASP A 240 18.06 -12.44 3.49
C ASP A 240 19.29 -11.49 3.46
N SER A 241 19.08 -10.20 3.70
CA SER A 241 20.19 -9.26 3.89
C SER A 241 20.94 -9.57 5.18
N THR A 242 22.23 -9.30 5.17
CA THR A 242 23.10 -9.49 6.33
C THR A 242 23.84 -8.21 6.70
N VAL A 243 24.11 -8.06 8.01
CA VAL A 243 25.02 -7.05 8.55
C VAL A 243 26.10 -7.80 9.30
N GLU A 244 27.35 -7.54 8.96
CA GLU A 244 28.50 -8.01 9.71
C GLU A 244 29.01 -6.89 10.64
N ASP A 245 29.28 -7.23 11.89
CA ASP A 245 29.89 -6.30 12.87
C ASP A 245 31.07 -6.94 13.53
N TYR A 246 32.25 -6.32 13.34
CA TYR A 246 33.53 -6.80 13.81
C TYR A 246 33.87 -6.17 15.16
N MET A 247 34.22 -7.02 16.13
CA MET A 247 34.54 -6.59 17.49
C MET A 247 36.00 -6.08 17.62
N GLY A 248 36.74 -6.03 16.54
CA GLY A 248 38.16 -5.74 16.49
C GLY A 248 39.01 -7.01 16.43
N TRP A 249 40.31 -6.83 16.32
CA TRP A 249 41.27 -7.92 16.20
C TRP A 249 42.39 -7.74 17.24
N VAL A 250 42.93 -8.83 17.75
CA VAL A 250 44.05 -8.83 18.74
C VAL A 250 45.24 -7.95 18.32
N LYS A 251 45.38 -7.64 17.03
CA LYS A 251 46.43 -6.77 16.48
C LYS A 251 46.05 -5.31 16.39
N ASP A 252 44.78 -4.98 16.64
CA ASP A 252 44.27 -3.62 16.58
C ASP A 252 44.58 -2.87 17.87
N ASP A 253 44.52 -1.53 17.85
CA ASP A 253 44.71 -0.70 19.04
C ASP A 253 43.61 -0.96 20.10
N TYR A 254 42.52 -1.57 19.72
CA TYR A 254 41.41 -1.99 20.60
C TYR A 254 40.78 -3.28 20.08
N ASN A 255 40.30 -4.09 21.01
CA ASN A 255 39.58 -5.33 20.77
C ASN A 255 38.47 -5.44 21.82
N PHE A 256 37.25 -5.73 21.34
CA PHE A 256 36.08 -5.92 22.18
C PHE A 256 35.65 -7.40 22.17
N ASP A 257 35.56 -8.01 23.35
CA ASP A 257 34.92 -9.31 23.48
C ASP A 257 33.40 -9.14 23.54
N LEU A 258 32.63 -9.83 22.68
CA LEU A 258 31.18 -9.91 22.79
C LEU A 258 30.79 -10.66 24.07
N LYS A 259 30.04 -10.03 24.95
CA LYS A 259 29.54 -10.66 26.19
C LYS A 259 28.14 -11.22 26.04
N SER A 260 27.24 -10.50 25.36
CA SER A 260 25.88 -10.93 25.16
C SER A 260 25.20 -10.23 24.00
N ILE A 261 24.36 -10.95 23.31
CA ILE A 261 23.31 -10.40 22.45
C ILE A 261 22.09 -10.20 23.33
N ASP A 262 21.73 -8.95 23.62
CA ASP A 262 20.80 -8.63 24.69
C ASP A 262 19.34 -8.66 24.21
N ARG A 263 19.03 -7.87 23.21
CA ARG A 263 17.66 -7.73 22.68
C ARG A 263 17.66 -7.24 21.24
N LEU A 264 16.53 -7.50 20.58
CA LEU A 264 16.19 -6.92 19.28
C LEU A 264 14.78 -6.33 19.34
N THR A 265 14.64 -5.12 18.85
CA THR A 265 13.34 -4.44 18.75
C THR A 265 12.98 -4.12 17.31
N VAL A 266 11.70 -4.21 16.98
CA VAL A 266 11.12 -3.80 15.69
C VAL A 266 10.02 -2.79 15.97
N GLY A 267 10.12 -1.59 15.42
CA GLY A 267 9.18 -0.51 15.71
C GLY A 267 9.06 -0.19 17.22
N GLY A 268 10.16 -0.38 17.96
CA GLY A 268 10.20 -0.18 19.41
C GLY A 268 9.63 -1.33 20.26
N ARG A 269 9.12 -2.41 19.63
CA ARG A 269 8.65 -3.61 20.35
C ARG A 269 9.75 -4.64 20.43
N GLU A 270 10.04 -5.14 21.62
CA GLU A 270 11.02 -6.20 21.83
C GLU A 270 10.48 -7.55 21.31
N LEU A 271 11.33 -8.28 20.59
CA LEU A 271 11.04 -9.64 20.13
C LEU A 271 11.46 -10.67 21.18
N SER A 272 10.75 -11.80 21.20
CA SER A 272 11.19 -12.97 21.93
C SER A 272 12.50 -13.50 21.37
N LYS A 273 13.36 -14.06 22.22
CA LYS A 273 14.64 -14.63 21.78
C LYS A 273 14.81 -16.08 22.23
N TRP A 274 15.46 -16.86 21.39
CA TRP A 274 15.88 -18.24 21.67
C TRP A 274 17.33 -18.42 21.23
N LYS A 275 18.14 -19.09 22.04
CA LYS A 275 19.57 -19.26 21.81
C LYS A 275 19.89 -20.73 21.56
N ASP A 276 20.71 -20.98 20.52
CA ASP A 276 21.29 -22.28 20.23
C ASP A 276 22.79 -22.11 19.90
N GLY A 277 23.64 -22.63 20.76
CA GLY A 277 25.07 -22.44 20.61
C GLY A 277 25.48 -20.97 20.59
N ASN A 278 26.14 -20.57 19.49
CA ASN A 278 26.56 -19.17 19.23
C ASN A 278 25.52 -18.37 18.44
N THR A 279 24.36 -18.94 18.15
CA THR A 279 23.30 -18.28 17.39
C THR A 279 22.17 -17.86 18.30
N VAL A 280 21.70 -16.62 18.15
CA VAL A 280 20.50 -16.08 18.82
C VAL A 280 19.46 -15.78 17.76
N TYR A 281 18.29 -16.36 17.93
CA TYR A 281 17.12 -16.17 17.06
C TYR A 281 16.13 -15.23 17.73
N PHE A 282 15.54 -14.32 16.94
CA PHE A 282 14.53 -13.37 17.41
C PHE A 282 13.26 -13.51 16.57
N GLY A 283 12.10 -13.45 17.21
CA GLY A 283 10.81 -13.59 16.55
C GLY A 283 9.63 -13.46 17.51
N ASN A 284 8.54 -14.13 17.17
CA ASN A 284 7.35 -14.20 18.01
C ASN A 284 7.59 -15.10 19.25
N GLU A 285 6.60 -15.26 20.10
CA GLU A 285 6.73 -15.98 21.39
C GLU A 285 7.26 -17.42 21.27
N ASP A 286 7.00 -18.06 20.14
CA ASP A 286 7.42 -19.44 19.82
C ASP A 286 8.68 -19.53 18.96
N VAL A 287 9.51 -18.49 18.97
CA VAL A 287 10.71 -18.39 18.14
C VAL A 287 11.66 -19.57 18.35
N ASN A 288 12.17 -20.12 17.24
CA ASN A 288 13.13 -21.21 17.17
C ASN A 288 13.92 -21.12 15.84
N ALA A 289 14.83 -22.08 15.60
CA ALA A 289 15.66 -22.09 14.38
C ALA A 289 14.86 -22.25 13.07
N ALA A 290 13.61 -22.71 13.11
CA ALA A 290 12.77 -22.86 11.93
C ALA A 290 11.80 -21.68 11.72
N GLN A 291 11.56 -20.88 12.77
CA GLN A 291 10.55 -19.83 12.80
C GLN A 291 11.12 -18.57 13.45
N TYR A 292 12.07 -17.94 12.78
CA TYR A 292 12.67 -16.69 13.26
C TYR A 292 12.44 -15.55 12.24
N ARG A 293 12.44 -14.32 12.76
CA ARG A 293 12.41 -13.10 11.96
C ARG A 293 13.82 -12.56 11.72
N PHE A 294 14.67 -12.66 12.74
CA PHE A 294 16.07 -12.25 12.69
C PHE A 294 16.92 -13.26 13.43
N LYS A 295 18.18 -13.43 12.98
CA LYS A 295 19.16 -14.23 13.72
C LYS A 295 20.49 -13.48 13.80
N VAL A 296 21.23 -13.73 14.86
CA VAL A 296 22.60 -13.25 15.05
C VAL A 296 23.49 -14.46 15.28
N GLU A 297 24.43 -14.69 14.39
CA GLU A 297 25.42 -15.77 14.45
C GLU A 297 26.75 -15.17 14.87
N TYR A 298 27.23 -15.58 16.03
CA TYR A 298 28.49 -15.08 16.57
C TYR A 298 29.64 -16.04 16.27
N ASP A 299 30.72 -15.54 15.65
CA ASP A 299 31.98 -16.25 15.47
C ASP A 299 33.04 -15.67 16.40
N PRO A 300 33.41 -16.41 17.45
CA PRO A 300 34.48 -16.00 18.38
C PRO A 300 35.89 -16.24 17.81
N SER A 301 36.01 -16.72 16.57
CA SER A 301 37.33 -17.08 16.03
C SER A 301 38.13 -15.83 15.68
N ASP A 302 39.35 -15.80 16.16
CA ASP A 302 40.35 -14.77 15.85
C ASP A 302 41.06 -15.08 14.50
N LYS A 303 40.33 -15.63 13.54
CA LYS A 303 40.80 -15.84 12.16
C LYS A 303 40.79 -14.53 11.38
N GLU A 304 41.19 -14.59 10.13
CA GLU A 304 41.22 -13.43 9.24
C GLU A 304 39.93 -12.62 9.33
N GLY A 305 40.00 -11.39 9.88
CA GLY A 305 38.87 -10.53 10.18
C GLY A 305 38.52 -10.37 11.67
N GLY A 306 38.96 -11.29 12.55
CA GLY A 306 38.72 -11.21 14.01
C GLY A 306 37.32 -11.68 14.43
N GLU A 307 37.05 -11.51 15.73
CA GLU A 307 35.77 -11.81 16.35
C GLU A 307 34.65 -10.93 15.73
N HIS A 308 33.57 -11.53 15.33
CA HIS A 308 32.46 -10.82 14.68
C HIS A 308 31.13 -11.53 14.88
N PHE A 309 30.04 -10.87 14.56
CA PHE A 309 28.76 -11.50 14.36
C PHE A 309 28.15 -11.13 13.01
N ILE A 310 27.33 -12.05 12.49
CA ILE A 310 26.54 -11.84 11.30
C ILE A 310 25.07 -11.77 11.73
N TRP A 311 24.45 -10.65 11.46
CA TRP A 311 23.03 -10.44 11.69
C TRP A 311 22.27 -10.62 10.39
N THR A 312 21.40 -11.64 10.32
CA THR A 312 20.58 -11.98 9.13
C THR A 312 19.14 -11.55 9.34
N MET A 313 18.57 -10.86 8.36
CA MET A 313 17.16 -10.48 8.29
C MET A 313 16.41 -11.57 7.54
N ASN A 314 15.48 -12.29 8.18
CA ASN A 314 14.60 -13.27 7.51
C ASN A 314 13.27 -12.64 7.06
N GLU A 315 13.16 -11.33 7.20
CA GLU A 315 12.08 -10.51 6.66
C GLU A 315 12.62 -9.16 6.17
N ALA A 316 11.89 -8.51 5.28
CA ALA A 316 12.24 -7.17 4.84
C ALA A 316 12.06 -6.16 5.99
N VAL A 317 13.06 -5.29 6.18
CA VAL A 317 13.01 -4.22 7.19
C VAL A 317 12.38 -2.98 6.57
N LYS A 318 11.27 -2.54 7.14
CA LYS A 318 10.57 -1.31 6.71
C LYS A 318 11.21 -0.09 7.36
N ASN A 319 11.34 0.98 6.61
CA ASN A 319 11.95 2.23 7.11
C ASN A 319 11.16 2.85 8.28
N ASN A 320 9.84 2.69 8.30
CA ASN A 320 8.97 3.16 9.37
C ASN A 320 8.89 2.24 10.60
N GLU A 321 9.54 1.08 10.55
CA GLU A 321 9.65 0.12 11.64
C GLU A 321 11.14 -0.18 11.93
N PRO A 322 11.88 0.77 12.55
CA PRO A 322 13.31 0.60 12.74
C PRO A 322 13.62 -0.67 13.54
N VAL A 323 14.57 -1.44 13.04
CA VAL A 323 15.08 -2.64 13.71
C VAL A 323 16.37 -2.26 14.44
N GLN A 324 16.40 -2.54 15.74
CA GLN A 324 17.54 -2.21 16.60
C GLN A 324 18.01 -3.44 17.36
N LEU A 325 19.25 -3.85 17.10
CA LEU A 325 19.96 -4.84 17.88
C LEU A 325 20.74 -4.16 19.02
N THR A 326 20.64 -4.71 20.22
CA THR A 326 21.42 -4.27 21.37
C THR A 326 22.25 -5.44 21.86
N TYR A 327 23.52 -5.20 22.05
CA TYR A 327 24.48 -6.19 22.58
C TYR A 327 25.45 -5.53 23.54
N THR A 328 26.09 -6.33 24.40
CA THR A 328 27.09 -5.87 25.37
C THR A 328 28.46 -6.40 24.99
N VAL A 329 29.44 -5.52 24.99
CA VAL A 329 30.87 -5.83 24.78
C VAL A 329 31.67 -5.49 25.99
N LYS A 330 32.86 -6.07 26.10
CA LYS A 330 33.89 -5.74 27.06
C LYS A 330 35.18 -5.40 26.30
N LEU A 331 35.80 -4.32 26.69
CA LEU A 331 37.13 -3.92 26.25
C LEU A 331 38.18 -4.76 26.97
#